data_ffd032683e72d8f94f153e6b19efd614
#
_entry.id   ffd032683e72d8f94f153e6b19efd614
#
_cell.length_a   1.000
_cell.length_b   1.000
_cell.length_c   1.000
_cell.angle_alpha   90.00
_cell.angle_beta   90.00
_cell.angle_gamma   90.00
#
_symmetry.space_group_name_H-M   'P 1'
#
loop_
_entity.id
_entity.type
_entity.pdbx_description
1 polymer ?
#
loop_
_entity_poly.entity_id
_entity_poly.type
_entity_poly.pdbx_seq_one_letter_code
_entity_poly.pdbx_strand_id
1 'polypeptide(L)'
;MYNLLLVEDEEVIRRGIRHLVAQVSKEFSVAGEAAHGREALDYLERQLPDAVFTDIRMREMDGLSLIGKIRERYADMPVVVISGYDDFSYAQRALRYGVTDYLLKPINRLELVAALEKIKTVLDRKKAGQLFPETDAVRDGDERTARESGETRRLIRKVQEHIRAHPEGDLRLQVLADLVHVNPTYLSQLFKAVTNMNVSDYIVSVRMERAKYLLRNTGLKIYDVARLSGYQSPKHFMLV
;
A
#
# COMPACT_ATOMS: atom_id res chain seq x y z
N MET A 1 1.47 -11.25 23.44
CA MET A 1 0.94 -11.93 22.27
C MET A 1 -0.23 -11.11 21.79
N TYR A 2 -0.29 -10.77 20.51
CA TYR A 2 -1.34 -9.94 19.92
C TYR A 2 -2.37 -10.83 19.23
N ASN A 3 -3.64 -10.52 19.42
CA ASN A 3 -4.78 -11.27 18.93
C ASN A 3 -5.32 -10.65 17.64
N LEU A 4 -5.40 -11.43 16.57
CA LEU A 4 -5.95 -11.00 15.29
C LEU A 4 -7.35 -11.60 15.09
N LEU A 5 -8.27 -10.81 14.56
CA LEU A 5 -9.49 -11.29 13.93
C LEU A 5 -9.24 -11.40 12.43
N LEU A 6 -9.47 -12.56 11.86
CA LEU A 6 -9.35 -12.84 10.42
C LEU A 6 -10.75 -12.98 9.80
N VAL A 7 -11.03 -12.14 8.82
CA VAL A 7 -12.33 -12.10 8.13
C VAL A 7 -12.14 -12.44 6.65
N GLU A 8 -12.64 -13.59 6.25
CA GLU A 8 -12.45 -14.15 4.89
C GLU A 8 -13.55 -15.18 4.64
N ASP A 9 -14.30 -15.07 3.54
CA ASP A 9 -15.42 -15.98 3.27
C ASP A 9 -14.98 -17.35 2.72
N GLU A 10 -13.83 -17.43 2.07
CA GLU A 10 -13.27 -18.70 1.59
C GLU A 10 -12.50 -19.44 2.68
N GLU A 11 -13.06 -20.52 3.20
CA GLU A 11 -12.48 -21.30 4.30
C GLU A 11 -11.06 -21.77 4.02
N VAL A 12 -10.76 -22.17 2.78
CA VAL A 12 -9.42 -22.66 2.39
C VAL A 12 -8.40 -21.52 2.48
N ILE A 13 -8.76 -20.32 2.02
CA ILE A 13 -7.90 -19.13 2.09
C ILE A 13 -7.72 -18.72 3.55
N ARG A 14 -8.80 -18.69 4.32
CA ARG A 14 -8.78 -18.35 5.75
C ARG A 14 -7.84 -19.26 6.53
N ARG A 15 -7.93 -20.58 6.32
CA ARG A 15 -7.00 -21.55 6.93
C ARG A 15 -5.55 -21.33 6.50
N GLY A 16 -5.31 -21.01 5.22
CA GLY A 16 -4.00 -20.71 4.67
C GLY A 16 -3.37 -19.48 5.33
N ILE A 17 -4.13 -18.41 5.48
CA ILE A 17 -3.66 -17.17 6.13
C ILE A 17 -3.35 -17.41 7.61
N ARG A 18 -4.23 -18.10 8.34
CA ARG A 18 -4.00 -18.48 9.74
C ARG A 18 -2.70 -19.27 9.90
N HIS A 19 -2.48 -20.26 9.05
CA HIS A 19 -1.26 -21.05 9.07
C HIS A 19 -0.02 -20.21 8.76
N LEU A 20 -0.11 -19.30 7.79
CA LEU A 20 0.97 -18.41 7.41
C LEU A 20 1.33 -17.46 8.55
N VAL A 21 0.36 -16.85 9.23
CA VAL A 21 0.58 -16.02 10.43
C VAL A 21 1.33 -16.78 11.50
N ALA A 22 0.89 -18.02 11.82
CA ALA A 22 1.54 -18.86 12.82
C ALA A 22 2.97 -19.26 12.45
N GLN A 23 3.28 -19.38 11.15
CA GLN A 23 4.64 -19.67 10.67
C GLN A 23 5.58 -18.47 10.72
N VAL A 24 5.09 -17.26 10.47
CA VAL A 24 5.95 -16.07 10.33
C VAL A 24 6.10 -15.29 11.63
N SER A 25 5.22 -15.48 12.61
CA SER A 25 5.27 -14.71 13.87
C SER A 25 4.88 -15.58 15.07
N LYS A 26 5.65 -15.41 16.16
CA LYS A 26 5.31 -15.95 17.49
C LYS A 26 4.58 -14.93 18.37
N GLU A 27 4.56 -13.68 17.95
CA GLU A 27 3.95 -12.58 18.71
C GLU A 27 2.48 -12.36 18.36
N PHE A 28 2.04 -12.85 17.20
CA PHE A 28 0.67 -12.75 16.71
C PHE A 28 -0.01 -14.10 16.60
N SER A 29 -1.29 -14.13 16.93
CA SER A 29 -2.15 -15.32 16.73
C SER A 29 -3.51 -14.90 16.19
N VAL A 30 -4.10 -15.71 15.33
CA VAL A 30 -5.48 -15.57 14.91
C VAL A 30 -6.36 -16.13 16.03
N ALA A 31 -6.92 -15.24 16.84
CA ALA A 31 -7.77 -15.58 17.98
C ALA A 31 -9.25 -15.68 17.61
N GLY A 32 -9.65 -15.09 16.49
CA GLY A 32 -11.01 -15.14 15.96
C GLY A 32 -11.02 -15.26 14.44
N GLU A 33 -12.05 -15.89 13.93
CA GLU A 33 -12.33 -16.02 12.50
C GLU A 33 -13.77 -15.62 12.23
N ALA A 34 -14.03 -14.98 11.08
CA ALA A 34 -15.35 -14.65 10.59
C ALA A 34 -15.43 -14.86 9.08
N ALA A 35 -16.58 -15.28 8.58
CA ALA A 35 -16.80 -15.52 7.16
C ALA A 35 -17.28 -14.26 6.39
N HIS A 36 -17.75 -13.24 7.09
CA HIS A 36 -18.23 -11.98 6.50
C HIS A 36 -18.25 -10.85 7.55
N GLY A 37 -18.45 -9.62 7.06
CA GLY A 37 -18.37 -8.42 7.93
C GLY A 37 -19.37 -8.41 9.08
N ARG A 38 -20.54 -9.00 8.95
CA ARG A 38 -21.54 -9.04 10.04
C ARG A 38 -21.07 -9.93 11.18
N GLU A 39 -20.60 -11.14 10.87
CA GLU A 39 -20.02 -12.05 11.87
C GLU A 39 -18.81 -11.42 12.56
N ALA A 40 -17.99 -10.67 11.81
CA ALA A 40 -16.89 -9.92 12.38
C ALA A 40 -17.35 -8.86 13.38
N LEU A 41 -18.43 -8.12 13.10
CA LEU A 41 -18.99 -7.14 14.04
C LEU A 41 -19.53 -7.81 15.30
N ASP A 42 -20.22 -8.96 15.15
CA ASP A 42 -20.72 -9.74 16.29
C ASP A 42 -19.55 -10.25 17.17
N TYR A 43 -18.43 -10.60 16.54
CA TYR A 43 -17.20 -10.96 17.26
C TYR A 43 -16.66 -9.77 18.04
N LEU A 44 -16.54 -8.59 17.41
CA LEU A 44 -16.01 -7.36 18.01
C LEU A 44 -16.83 -6.88 19.21
N GLU A 45 -18.12 -7.20 19.27
CA GLU A 45 -18.99 -6.89 20.41
C GLU A 45 -18.71 -7.79 21.64
N ARG A 46 -18.21 -9.00 21.40
CA ARG A 46 -17.94 -9.99 22.47
C ARG A 46 -16.47 -9.98 22.91
N GLN A 47 -15.57 -9.80 21.97
CA GLN A 47 -14.14 -9.87 22.22
C GLN A 47 -13.40 -8.90 21.29
N LEU A 48 -12.62 -7.99 21.87
CA LEU A 48 -11.86 -7.01 21.13
C LEU A 48 -10.49 -7.58 20.73
N PRO A 49 -10.20 -7.79 19.43
CA PRO A 49 -8.86 -8.15 18.98
C PRO A 49 -7.94 -6.94 18.95
N ASP A 50 -6.63 -7.16 18.90
CA ASP A 50 -5.64 -6.10 18.74
C ASP A 50 -5.61 -5.54 17.31
N ALA A 51 -5.95 -6.35 16.30
CA ALA A 51 -6.05 -5.93 14.91
C ALA A 51 -7.01 -6.82 14.10
N VAL A 52 -7.46 -6.31 12.95
CA VAL A 52 -8.36 -7.01 12.03
C VAL A 52 -7.68 -7.19 10.67
N PHE A 53 -7.71 -8.41 10.14
CA PHE A 53 -7.41 -8.72 8.75
C PHE A 53 -8.71 -9.03 8.05
N THR A 54 -9.01 -8.35 6.94
CA THR A 54 -10.28 -8.53 6.23
C THR A 54 -10.08 -8.65 4.73
N ASP A 55 -10.74 -9.62 4.11
CA ASP A 55 -10.96 -9.57 2.67
C ASP A 55 -11.92 -8.40 2.35
N ILE A 56 -11.88 -7.95 1.11
CA ILE A 56 -12.80 -6.94 0.59
C ILE A 56 -14.08 -7.59 0.10
N ARG A 57 -13.95 -8.62 -0.75
CA ARG A 57 -15.12 -9.24 -1.41
C ARG A 57 -15.66 -10.40 -0.59
N MET A 58 -16.62 -10.11 0.23
CA MET A 58 -17.33 -11.12 1.02
C MET A 58 -18.84 -10.99 0.83
N ARG A 59 -19.54 -12.09 1.05
CA ARG A 59 -21.01 -12.11 1.04
C ARG A 59 -21.57 -11.28 2.21
N GLU A 60 -22.86 -10.93 2.16
CA GLU A 60 -23.61 -10.20 3.17
C GLU A 60 -23.08 -8.80 3.50
N MET A 61 -21.86 -8.67 4.00
CA MET A 61 -21.21 -7.41 4.28
C MET A 61 -19.77 -7.49 3.80
N ASP A 62 -19.41 -6.62 2.85
CA ASP A 62 -18.07 -6.49 2.32
C ASP A 62 -17.08 -5.87 3.32
N GLY A 63 -15.77 -6.05 3.05
CA GLY A 63 -14.70 -5.58 3.93
C GLY A 63 -14.66 -4.07 4.08
N LEU A 64 -15.02 -3.29 3.05
CA LEU A 64 -15.02 -1.83 3.15
C LEU A 64 -16.14 -1.33 4.05
N SER A 65 -17.32 -1.93 3.96
CA SER A 65 -18.46 -1.65 4.86
C SER A 65 -18.10 -2.03 6.29
N LEU A 66 -17.40 -3.16 6.49
CA LEU A 66 -16.89 -3.56 7.80
C LEU A 66 -15.90 -2.52 8.36
N ILE A 67 -14.92 -2.10 7.55
CA ILE A 67 -13.91 -1.11 7.98
C ILE A 67 -14.59 0.20 8.36
N GLY A 68 -15.56 0.68 7.59
CA GLY A 68 -16.32 1.87 7.93
C GLY A 68 -16.95 1.77 9.32
N LYS A 69 -17.62 0.66 9.64
CA LYS A 69 -18.21 0.40 10.96
C LYS A 69 -17.18 0.24 12.08
N ILE A 70 -16.02 -0.34 11.77
CA ILE A 70 -14.91 -0.41 12.73
C ILE A 70 -14.42 1.00 13.05
N ARG A 71 -14.28 1.88 12.08
CA ARG A 71 -13.82 3.27 12.29
C ARG A 71 -14.81 4.12 13.10
N GLU A 72 -16.11 3.85 12.99
CA GLU A 72 -17.13 4.53 13.80
C GLU A 72 -16.98 4.25 15.31
N ARG A 73 -16.59 3.01 15.69
CA ARG A 73 -16.52 2.57 17.09
C ARG A 73 -15.08 2.43 17.61
N TYR A 74 -14.15 2.09 16.76
CA TYR A 74 -12.76 1.75 17.07
C TYR A 74 -11.82 2.48 16.11
N ALA A 75 -11.79 3.81 16.18
CA ALA A 75 -11.07 4.69 15.25
C ALA A 75 -9.61 4.28 15.01
N ASP A 76 -8.92 3.85 16.07
CA ASP A 76 -7.50 3.53 16.06
C ASP A 76 -7.19 2.02 15.97
N MET A 77 -8.15 1.17 15.70
CA MET A 77 -7.90 -0.26 15.55
C MET A 77 -7.09 -0.51 14.27
N PRO A 78 -5.93 -1.16 14.34
CA PRO A 78 -5.20 -1.55 13.14
C PRO A 78 -6.04 -2.48 12.27
N VAL A 79 -6.17 -2.13 11.00
CA VAL A 79 -6.87 -2.96 10.01
C VAL A 79 -5.95 -3.18 8.82
N VAL A 80 -5.79 -4.42 8.41
CA VAL A 80 -5.10 -4.82 7.18
C VAL A 80 -6.12 -5.41 6.23
N VAL A 81 -6.10 -4.90 5.01
CA VAL A 81 -6.95 -5.39 3.92
C VAL A 81 -6.21 -6.47 3.15
N ILE A 82 -6.93 -7.51 2.76
CA ILE A 82 -6.46 -8.57 1.87
C ILE A 82 -7.34 -8.54 0.63
N SER A 83 -6.79 -8.59 -0.58
CA SER A 83 -7.57 -8.44 -1.81
C SER A 83 -6.98 -9.20 -3.00
N GLY A 84 -7.83 -9.57 -3.95
CA GLY A 84 -7.40 -10.09 -5.25
C GLY A 84 -6.90 -9.01 -6.22
N TYR A 85 -6.32 -9.43 -7.35
CA TYR A 85 -5.62 -8.55 -8.30
C TYR A 85 -6.47 -7.44 -8.96
N ASP A 86 -7.79 -7.59 -9.02
CA ASP A 86 -8.66 -6.69 -9.81
C ASP A 86 -9.27 -5.53 -9.01
N ASP A 87 -8.88 -5.35 -7.75
CA ASP A 87 -9.61 -4.49 -6.81
C ASP A 87 -8.97 -3.12 -6.53
N PHE A 88 -8.35 -2.49 -7.53
CA PHE A 88 -7.72 -1.17 -7.35
C PHE A 88 -8.67 -0.09 -6.79
N SER A 89 -9.91 -0.07 -7.25
CA SER A 89 -10.92 0.87 -6.74
C SER A 89 -11.20 0.67 -5.25
N TYR A 90 -11.07 -0.56 -4.76
CA TYR A 90 -11.24 -0.90 -3.35
C TYR A 90 -10.02 -0.52 -2.51
N ALA A 91 -8.81 -0.65 -3.06
CA ALA A 91 -7.60 -0.22 -2.38
C ALA A 91 -7.63 1.29 -2.06
N GLN A 92 -8.04 2.10 -3.04
CA GLN A 92 -8.21 3.54 -2.86
C GLN A 92 -9.25 3.87 -1.77
N ARG A 93 -10.36 3.13 -1.73
CA ARG A 93 -11.39 3.31 -0.70
C ARG A 93 -10.91 2.86 0.68
N ALA A 94 -10.21 1.72 0.78
CA ALA A 94 -9.65 1.22 2.03
C ALA A 94 -8.69 2.22 2.67
N LEU A 95 -7.84 2.86 1.86
CA LEU A 95 -6.93 3.91 2.34
C LEU A 95 -7.66 5.12 2.93
N ARG A 96 -8.81 5.51 2.37
CA ARG A 96 -9.64 6.59 2.95
C ARG A 96 -10.11 6.27 4.36
N TYR A 97 -10.24 5.00 4.69
CA TYR A 97 -10.56 4.55 6.04
C TYR A 97 -9.33 4.40 6.95
N GLY A 98 -8.13 4.83 6.49
CA GLY A 98 -6.92 4.78 7.29
C GLY A 98 -6.52 3.35 7.68
N VAL A 99 -6.57 2.40 6.73
CA VAL A 99 -6.09 1.04 6.98
C VAL A 99 -4.57 1.02 7.19
N THR A 100 -4.11 0.13 8.05
CA THR A 100 -2.69 0.04 8.41
C THR A 100 -1.85 -0.49 7.26
N ASP A 101 -2.40 -1.45 6.49
CA ASP A 101 -1.74 -2.00 5.31
C ASP A 101 -2.74 -2.67 4.36
N TYR A 102 -2.24 -3.02 3.15
CA TYR A 102 -3.00 -3.65 2.09
C TYR A 102 -2.16 -4.76 1.45
N LEU A 103 -2.65 -6.00 1.51
CA LEU A 103 -1.99 -7.19 1.00
C LEU A 103 -2.73 -7.74 -0.21
N LEU A 104 -1.99 -8.20 -1.21
CA LEU A 104 -2.56 -8.85 -2.39
C LEU A 104 -2.55 -10.37 -2.25
N LYS A 105 -3.61 -11.03 -2.69
CA LYS A 105 -3.65 -12.48 -2.89
C LYS A 105 -2.93 -12.87 -4.19
N PRO A 106 -2.05 -13.89 -4.19
CA PRO A 106 -1.67 -14.72 -3.05
C PRO A 106 -0.72 -13.98 -2.10
N ILE A 107 -0.96 -14.07 -0.79
CA ILE A 107 -0.20 -13.32 0.21
C ILE A 107 1.25 -13.78 0.22
N ASN A 108 2.15 -12.83 -0.01
CA ASN A 108 3.59 -13.05 0.08
C ASN A 108 4.02 -13.05 1.57
N ARG A 109 4.90 -13.98 1.93
CA ARG A 109 5.42 -14.14 3.29
C ARG A 109 6.09 -12.87 3.83
N LEU A 110 6.90 -12.20 3.00
CA LEU A 110 7.61 -10.97 3.39
C LEU A 110 6.65 -9.80 3.58
N GLU A 111 5.64 -9.68 2.73
CA GLU A 111 4.60 -8.66 2.85
C GLU A 111 3.77 -8.84 4.14
N LEU A 112 3.44 -10.09 4.49
CA LEU A 112 2.75 -10.37 5.74
C LEU A 112 3.59 -10.01 6.96
N VAL A 113 4.88 -10.34 6.97
CA VAL A 113 5.81 -9.95 8.05
C VAL A 113 5.83 -8.42 8.19
N ALA A 114 6.00 -7.69 7.08
CA ALA A 114 6.02 -6.23 7.10
C ALA A 114 4.71 -5.62 7.64
N ALA A 115 3.56 -6.19 7.26
CA ALA A 115 2.26 -5.75 7.78
C ALA A 115 2.12 -5.99 9.29
N LEU A 116 2.56 -7.16 9.78
CA LEU A 116 2.56 -7.47 11.22
C LEU A 116 3.49 -6.54 12.01
N GLU A 117 4.65 -6.18 11.48
CA GLU A 117 5.57 -5.21 12.09
C GLU A 117 4.97 -3.81 12.17
N LYS A 118 4.26 -3.37 11.12
CA LYS A 118 3.52 -2.09 11.16
C LYS A 118 2.45 -2.11 12.25
N ILE A 119 1.65 -3.18 12.33
CA ILE A 119 0.65 -3.35 13.39
C ILE A 119 1.31 -3.29 14.76
N LYS A 120 2.38 -4.04 14.97
CA LYS A 120 3.13 -4.05 16.24
C LYS A 120 3.58 -2.65 16.63
N THR A 121 4.15 -1.91 15.70
CA THR A 121 4.59 -0.52 15.93
C THR A 121 3.44 0.37 16.41
N VAL A 122 2.26 0.25 15.81
CA VAL A 122 1.07 1.00 16.23
C VAL A 122 0.62 0.60 17.63
N LEU A 123 0.57 -0.70 17.91
CA LEU A 123 0.10 -1.23 19.20
C LEU A 123 1.09 -0.92 20.34
N ASP A 124 2.39 -1.01 20.09
CA ASP A 124 3.43 -0.72 21.08
C ASP A 124 3.45 0.77 21.43
N ARG A 125 3.24 1.67 20.46
CA ARG A 125 3.07 3.11 20.70
C ARG A 125 1.86 3.40 21.59
N LYS A 126 0.73 2.73 21.36
CA LYS A 126 -0.45 2.85 22.21
C LYS A 126 -0.17 2.40 23.64
N LYS A 127 0.53 1.28 23.84
CA LYS A 127 0.91 0.77 25.17
C LYS A 127 1.88 1.69 25.90
N ALA A 128 2.77 2.37 25.19
CA ALA A 128 3.74 3.30 25.75
C ALA A 128 3.14 4.65 26.17
N GLY A 129 1.82 4.87 26.04
CA GLY A 129 1.15 6.12 26.39
C GLY A 129 1.53 7.31 25.49
N GLN A 130 2.16 7.05 24.36
CA GLN A 130 2.42 8.07 23.35
C GLN A 130 1.13 8.26 22.54
N LEU A 131 0.23 9.07 23.10
CA LEU A 131 -0.88 9.65 22.35
C LEU A 131 -0.30 10.38 21.14
N PHE A 132 -0.76 10.03 19.94
CA PHE A 132 -0.65 10.93 18.81
C PHE A 132 -1.28 12.25 19.20
N PRO A 133 -0.72 13.40 18.83
CA PRO A 133 -1.45 14.65 18.97
C PRO A 133 -2.82 14.43 18.30
N GLU A 134 -3.85 14.71 19.06
CA GLU A 134 -5.22 14.72 18.58
C GLU A 134 -5.28 15.56 17.31
N THR A 135 -5.36 14.92 16.17
CA THR A 135 -5.91 15.58 15.00
C THR A 135 -7.40 15.58 15.24
N ASP A 136 -7.90 16.77 15.57
CA ASP A 136 -9.30 17.08 15.78
C ASP A 136 -10.20 16.20 14.91
N ALA A 137 -10.89 15.29 15.57
CA ALA A 137 -11.99 14.58 14.97
C ALA A 137 -13.18 15.55 14.88
N VAL A 138 -13.78 15.52 13.71
CA VAL A 138 -15.10 16.09 13.40
C VAL A 138 -15.13 17.56 13.04
N ARG A 139 -15.02 17.81 11.71
CA ARG A 139 -15.97 18.62 10.94
C ARG A 139 -15.66 18.51 9.45
N ASP A 140 -16.72 18.21 8.69
CA ASP A 140 -16.88 18.28 7.24
C ASP A 140 -16.25 17.19 6.36
N GLY A 141 -17.14 16.37 5.74
CA GLY A 141 -16.85 15.32 4.77
C GLY A 141 -16.19 15.80 3.45
N ASP A 142 -16.06 17.11 3.24
CA ASP A 142 -15.47 17.69 2.02
C ASP A 142 -13.96 17.98 2.14
N GLU A 143 -13.46 18.30 3.35
CA GLU A 143 -12.03 18.59 3.54
C GLU A 143 -11.16 17.33 3.63
N ARG A 144 -11.70 16.18 4.05
CA ARG A 144 -10.96 14.91 4.09
C ARG A 144 -10.61 14.41 2.69
N THR A 145 -11.55 14.46 1.77
CA THR A 145 -11.31 14.08 0.37
C THR A 145 -10.25 14.95 -0.32
N ALA A 146 -10.16 16.22 0.06
CA ALA A 146 -9.14 17.13 -0.46
C ALA A 146 -7.75 16.86 0.15
N ARG A 147 -7.64 16.54 1.44
CA ARG A 147 -6.36 16.20 2.10
C ARG A 147 -5.80 14.87 1.62
N GLU A 148 -6.62 13.83 1.52
CA GLU A 148 -6.20 12.49 1.05
C GLU A 148 -5.84 12.48 -0.43
N SER A 149 -6.57 13.21 -1.27
CA SER A 149 -6.18 13.46 -2.66
C SER A 149 -4.85 14.23 -2.73
N GLY A 150 -4.60 15.11 -1.77
CA GLY A 150 -3.35 15.85 -1.60
C GLY A 150 -2.19 14.95 -1.21
N GLU A 151 -2.40 14.01 -0.28
CA GLU A 151 -1.36 13.12 0.23
C GLU A 151 -0.96 12.08 -0.83
N THR A 152 -1.94 11.47 -1.49
CA THR A 152 -1.73 10.56 -2.62
C THR A 152 -0.98 11.25 -3.75
N ARG A 153 -1.39 12.46 -4.14
CA ARG A 153 -0.70 13.26 -5.15
C ARG A 153 0.70 13.66 -4.71
N ARG A 154 0.90 13.98 -3.43
CA ARG A 154 2.20 14.30 -2.85
C ARG A 154 3.16 13.10 -2.90
N LEU A 155 2.67 11.90 -2.61
CA LEU A 155 3.42 10.66 -2.69
C LEU A 155 3.87 10.38 -4.14
N ILE A 156 2.94 10.44 -5.11
CA ILE A 156 3.28 10.25 -6.51
C ILE A 156 4.20 11.35 -7.02
N ARG A 157 4.00 12.59 -6.61
CA ARG A 157 4.90 13.69 -6.95
C ARG A 157 6.33 13.44 -6.45
N LYS A 158 6.49 12.93 -5.22
CA LYS A 158 7.81 12.56 -4.67
C LYS A 158 8.51 11.50 -5.51
N VAL A 159 7.77 10.48 -5.98
CA VAL A 159 8.29 9.45 -6.88
C VAL A 159 8.69 10.07 -8.23
N GLN A 160 7.84 10.91 -8.81
CA GLN A 160 8.14 11.60 -10.08
C GLN A 160 9.35 12.53 -9.97
N GLU A 161 9.47 13.28 -8.89
CA GLU A 161 10.63 14.14 -8.60
C GLU A 161 11.91 13.32 -8.49
N HIS A 162 11.88 12.18 -7.80
CA HIS A 162 13.03 11.28 -7.69
C HIS A 162 13.45 10.72 -9.05
N ILE A 163 12.50 10.25 -9.88
CA ILE A 163 12.80 9.75 -11.23
C ILE A 163 13.41 10.84 -12.11
N ARG A 164 12.91 12.08 -12.02
CA ARG A 164 13.46 13.22 -12.78
C ARG A 164 14.84 13.64 -12.31
N ALA A 165 15.10 13.59 -11.00
CA ALA A 165 16.38 13.96 -10.43
C ALA A 165 17.48 12.94 -10.70
N HIS A 166 17.12 11.66 -10.80
CA HIS A 166 18.06 10.55 -10.94
C HIS A 166 17.69 9.58 -12.07
N PRO A 167 17.56 10.05 -13.33
CA PRO A 167 17.14 9.20 -14.45
C PRO A 167 18.13 8.07 -14.76
N GLU A 168 19.41 8.24 -14.40
CA GLU A 168 20.47 7.24 -14.50
C GLU A 168 20.53 6.25 -13.33
N GLY A 169 19.79 6.52 -12.26
CA GLY A 169 19.80 5.74 -11.02
C GLY A 169 19.05 4.41 -11.13
N ASP A 170 19.03 3.69 -10.00
CA ASP A 170 18.22 2.48 -9.84
C ASP A 170 16.76 2.87 -9.62
N LEU A 171 15.97 2.78 -10.67
CA LEU A 171 14.56 3.13 -10.71
C LEU A 171 13.64 1.89 -10.71
N ARG A 172 14.13 0.75 -10.19
CA ARG A 172 13.28 -0.43 -10.02
C ARG A 172 12.09 -0.10 -9.12
N LEU A 173 10.96 -0.68 -9.44
CA LEU A 173 9.69 -0.44 -8.72
C LEU A 173 9.84 -0.63 -7.20
N GLN A 174 10.63 -1.63 -6.78
CA GLN A 174 10.91 -1.88 -5.36
C GLN A 174 11.60 -0.65 -4.71
N VAL A 175 12.65 -0.12 -5.33
CA VAL A 175 13.40 1.03 -4.81
C VAL A 175 12.52 2.28 -4.69
N LEU A 176 11.68 2.51 -5.70
CA LEU A 176 10.73 3.63 -5.69
C LEU A 176 9.64 3.46 -4.62
N ALA A 177 9.20 2.22 -4.38
CA ALA A 177 8.22 1.91 -3.35
C ALA A 177 8.80 2.09 -1.93
N ASP A 178 10.05 1.65 -1.72
CA ASP A 178 10.77 1.84 -0.46
C ASP A 178 10.98 3.33 -0.15
N LEU A 179 11.26 4.16 -1.17
CA LEU A 179 11.41 5.62 -1.03
C LEU A 179 10.18 6.30 -0.42
N VAL A 180 9.01 5.78 -0.69
CA VAL A 180 7.72 6.33 -0.23
C VAL A 180 7.01 5.43 0.77
N HIS A 181 7.69 4.36 1.24
CA HIS A 181 7.24 3.42 2.26
C HIS A 181 5.90 2.73 1.94
N VAL A 182 5.73 2.32 0.70
CA VAL A 182 4.56 1.57 0.24
C VAL A 182 4.95 0.26 -0.43
N ASN A 183 3.98 -0.63 -0.60
CA ASN A 183 4.17 -1.85 -1.37
C ASN A 183 4.36 -1.53 -2.87
N PRO A 184 5.29 -2.21 -3.59
CA PRO A 184 5.56 -1.98 -5.01
C PRO A 184 4.32 -2.11 -5.90
N THR A 185 3.50 -3.13 -5.67
CA THR A 185 2.28 -3.34 -6.44
C THR A 185 1.30 -2.19 -6.24
N TYR A 186 1.15 -1.74 -5.00
CA TYR A 186 0.35 -0.58 -4.67
C TYR A 186 0.87 0.70 -5.34
N LEU A 187 2.20 0.96 -5.27
CA LEU A 187 2.80 2.09 -5.96
C LEU A 187 2.51 2.06 -7.46
N SER A 188 2.66 0.89 -8.11
CA SER A 188 2.41 0.73 -9.55
C SER A 188 0.98 1.11 -9.93
N GLN A 189 0.00 0.62 -9.17
CA GLN A 189 -1.41 0.90 -9.40
C GLN A 189 -1.75 2.36 -9.13
N LEU A 190 -1.27 2.90 -8.02
CA LEU A 190 -1.48 4.29 -7.63
C LEU A 190 -0.89 5.26 -8.63
N PHE A 191 0.34 4.98 -9.09
CA PHE A 191 1.02 5.79 -10.09
C PHE A 191 0.21 5.84 -11.38
N LYS A 192 -0.26 4.68 -11.86
CA LYS A 192 -1.11 4.58 -13.05
C LYS A 192 -2.43 5.35 -12.89
N ALA A 193 -3.08 5.24 -11.74
CA ALA A 193 -4.34 5.93 -11.48
C ALA A 193 -4.19 7.47 -11.43
N VAL A 194 -3.09 7.97 -10.87
CA VAL A 194 -2.85 9.42 -10.74
C VAL A 194 -2.29 10.03 -12.01
N THR A 195 -1.41 9.30 -12.72
CA THR A 195 -0.68 9.83 -13.89
C THR A 195 -1.22 9.33 -15.23
N ASN A 196 -2.10 8.34 -15.21
CA ASN A 196 -2.61 7.61 -16.37
C ASN A 196 -1.50 6.87 -17.18
N MET A 197 -0.32 6.66 -16.56
CA MET A 197 0.83 5.99 -17.15
C MET A 197 1.38 4.93 -16.19
N ASN A 198 1.98 3.85 -16.73
CA ASN A 198 2.75 2.94 -15.89
C ASN A 198 4.06 3.60 -15.43
N VAL A 199 4.61 3.16 -14.30
CA VAL A 199 5.90 3.65 -13.77
C VAL A 199 7.02 3.48 -14.80
N SER A 200 7.06 2.31 -15.47
CA SER A 200 8.07 2.01 -16.49
C SER A 200 7.99 2.96 -17.66
N ASP A 201 6.79 3.24 -18.17
CA ASP A 201 6.57 4.15 -19.30
C ASP A 201 6.97 5.59 -18.93
N TYR A 202 6.68 5.98 -17.69
CA TYR A 202 7.09 7.28 -17.18
C TYR A 202 8.61 7.40 -17.07
N ILE A 203 9.31 6.37 -16.57
CA ILE A 203 10.77 6.32 -16.53
C ILE A 203 11.36 6.47 -17.93
N VAL A 204 10.82 5.72 -18.91
CA VAL A 204 11.25 5.81 -20.32
C VAL A 204 11.05 7.22 -20.85
N SER A 205 9.90 7.84 -20.59
CA SER A 205 9.62 9.23 -21.02
C SER A 205 10.63 10.24 -20.47
N VAL A 206 10.94 10.16 -19.18
CA VAL A 206 11.91 11.05 -18.51
C VAL A 206 13.32 10.84 -19.08
N ARG A 207 13.74 9.60 -19.24
CA ARG A 207 15.02 9.25 -19.84
C ARG A 207 15.14 9.78 -21.28
N MET A 208 14.08 9.67 -22.05
CA MET A 208 14.03 10.16 -23.43
C MET A 208 14.08 11.70 -23.51
N GLU A 209 13.37 12.39 -22.62
CA GLU A 209 13.45 13.86 -22.53
C GLU A 209 14.87 14.30 -22.13
N ARG A 210 15.52 13.60 -21.19
CA ARG A 210 16.92 13.85 -20.84
C ARG A 210 17.86 13.64 -22.04
N ALA A 211 17.67 12.56 -22.78
CA ALA A 211 18.47 12.27 -23.99
C ALA A 211 18.29 13.36 -25.06
N LYS A 212 17.07 13.77 -25.35
CA LYS A 212 16.77 14.86 -26.28
C LYS A 212 17.44 16.17 -25.85
N TYR A 213 17.39 16.48 -24.57
CA TYR A 213 18.05 17.67 -24.00
C TYR A 213 19.58 17.62 -24.23
N LEU A 214 20.22 16.50 -23.90
CA LEU A 214 21.65 16.32 -24.07
C LEU A 214 22.07 16.39 -25.53
N LEU A 215 21.34 15.76 -26.44
CA LEU A 215 21.61 15.81 -27.89
C LEU A 215 21.52 17.22 -28.48
N ARG A 216 20.56 18.03 -27.98
CA ARG A 216 20.36 19.40 -28.49
C ARG A 216 21.34 20.41 -27.95
N ASN A 217 21.79 20.22 -26.69
CA ASN A 217 22.50 21.25 -25.95
C ASN A 217 23.97 20.90 -25.70
N THR A 218 24.44 19.72 -26.13
CA THR A 218 25.82 19.28 -25.91
C THR A 218 26.38 18.62 -27.16
N GLY A 219 27.70 18.62 -27.30
CA GLY A 219 28.41 17.88 -28.35
C GLY A 219 28.78 16.43 -27.95
N LEU A 220 28.07 15.84 -27.00
CA LEU A 220 28.36 14.51 -26.50
C LEU A 220 28.13 13.44 -27.56
N LYS A 221 28.95 12.38 -27.54
CA LYS A 221 28.74 11.22 -28.38
C LYS A 221 27.46 10.48 -27.94
N ILE A 222 26.79 9.83 -28.89
CA ILE A 222 25.54 9.10 -28.62
C ILE A 222 25.65 8.06 -27.50
N TYR A 223 26.86 7.47 -27.35
CA TYR A 223 27.17 6.54 -26.26
C TYR A 223 27.08 7.22 -24.87
N ASP A 224 27.66 8.42 -24.74
CA ASP A 224 27.64 9.18 -23.49
C ASP A 224 26.22 9.69 -23.18
N VAL A 225 25.50 10.12 -24.21
CA VAL A 225 24.08 10.52 -24.07
C VAL A 225 23.25 9.35 -23.56
N ALA A 226 23.39 8.16 -24.12
CA ALA A 226 22.68 6.96 -23.68
C ALA A 226 22.96 6.68 -22.19
N ARG A 227 24.23 6.68 -21.78
CA ARG A 227 24.64 6.43 -20.40
C ARG A 227 24.11 7.50 -19.43
N LEU A 228 24.25 8.77 -19.75
CA LEU A 228 23.79 9.89 -18.92
C LEU A 228 22.26 10.01 -18.86
N SER A 229 21.56 9.34 -19.76
CA SER A 229 20.11 9.22 -19.76
C SER A 229 19.60 7.94 -19.08
N GLY A 230 20.49 7.11 -18.49
CA GLY A 230 20.13 5.93 -17.72
C GLY A 230 19.97 4.65 -18.53
N TYR A 231 20.49 4.60 -19.77
CA TYR A 231 20.51 3.38 -20.58
C TYR A 231 21.85 2.66 -20.42
N GLN A 232 21.82 1.42 -19.98
CA GLN A 232 23.02 0.58 -19.82
C GLN A 232 23.63 0.15 -21.14
N SER A 233 22.87 0.12 -22.22
CA SER A 233 23.30 -0.30 -23.55
C SER A 233 22.87 0.71 -24.62
N PRO A 234 23.80 1.20 -25.46
CA PRO A 234 23.47 2.07 -26.59
C PRO A 234 22.53 1.39 -27.61
N LYS A 235 22.60 0.05 -27.75
CA LYS A 235 21.69 -0.71 -28.62
C LYS A 235 20.25 -0.59 -28.13
N HIS A 236 20.04 -0.69 -26.82
CA HIS A 236 18.69 -0.54 -26.25
C HIS A 236 18.17 0.90 -26.38
N PHE A 237 19.05 1.87 -26.25
CA PHE A 237 18.72 3.30 -26.45
C PHE A 237 18.27 3.61 -27.90
N MET A 238 18.86 2.94 -28.91
CA MET A 238 18.50 3.16 -30.33
C MET A 238 17.18 2.48 -30.72
N LEU A 239 16.64 1.58 -29.89
CA LEU A 239 15.41 0.84 -30.17
C LEU A 239 14.16 1.47 -29.51
N VAL A 240 14.35 2.48 -28.67
CA VAL A 240 13.32 3.23 -27.96
C VAL A 240 13.11 4.60 -28.61
#